data_a168763a7fee787319de42b796d98a82
#
_entry.id   a168763a7fee787319de42b796d98a82
#
_cell.length_a   1.000
_cell.length_b   1.000
_cell.length_c   1.000
_cell.angle_alpha   90.00
_cell.angle_beta   90.00
_cell.angle_gamma   90.00
#
_symmetry.space_group_name_H-M   'P 1'
#
loop_
_entity.id
_entity.type
_entity.pdbx_description
1 polymer ?
#
loop_
_entity_poly.entity_id
_entity_poly.type
_entity_poly.pdbx_seq_one_letter_code
_entity_poly.pdbx_strand_id
1 'polypeptide(L)'
;MEPTLAACGRLPRHPLGQGWMLMDMHIPTLLAAVLLVGAVLSLSVSAVAHRQQRDGMVFWAVGLGMHTVSYVFLFQVEALGEWAAFMAAVVLRSCAWAAFSEGLSQFYRRRVPRLLIWGPVAIAPVAFALLFEQLAPRIISISLIFGAQSLLALWLMWQARRTTPGRGQYFLMTGLVTALVFLVLRSMGAFMGTEADMLPMNGEGAVQAVGLVAALVVLLLLSIGFVLMSKDRADSLNRMLATQDSLTGLANRRHL
;
A
#
# COMPACT_ATOMS: atom_id res chain seq x y z
N MET A 1 -14.24 33.38 -69.53
CA MET A 1 -14.27 34.40 -68.43
C MET A 1 -15.02 33.82 -67.27
N GLU A 2 -14.33 33.17 -66.38
CA GLU A 2 -14.87 32.70 -65.07
C GLU A 2 -14.28 33.55 -63.98
N PRO A 3 -15.07 34.05 -63.05
CA PRO A 3 -14.53 34.75 -61.91
C PRO A 3 -14.27 33.75 -60.75
N THR A 4 -13.04 33.69 -60.32
CA THR A 4 -12.48 33.10 -59.13
C THR A 4 -13.21 33.61 -57.90
N LEU A 5 -13.98 32.74 -57.23
CA LEU A 5 -14.56 33.01 -55.93
C LEU A 5 -13.57 32.66 -54.79
N ALA A 6 -13.36 33.66 -54.00
CA ALA A 6 -12.44 33.83 -52.92
C ALA A 6 -12.38 32.69 -51.92
N ALA A 7 -11.19 32.38 -51.51
CA ALA A 7 -10.84 31.58 -50.35
C ALA A 7 -11.40 32.23 -49.06
N CYS A 8 -12.45 31.62 -48.51
CA CYS A 8 -12.94 31.93 -47.17
C CYS A 8 -12.01 31.30 -46.16
N GLY A 9 -11.17 32.12 -45.54
CA GLY A 9 -10.22 31.72 -44.51
C GLY A 9 -10.92 31.01 -43.35
N ARG A 10 -10.61 29.74 -43.14
CA ARG A 10 -10.92 29.04 -41.91
C ARG A 10 -10.09 29.66 -40.80
N LEU A 11 -10.74 30.40 -39.91
CA LEU A 11 -10.17 30.82 -38.66
C LEU A 11 -9.66 29.58 -37.91
N PRO A 12 -8.44 29.63 -37.36
CA PRO A 12 -7.95 28.55 -36.49
C PRO A 12 -8.90 28.42 -35.31
N ARG A 13 -9.54 27.25 -35.16
CA ARG A 13 -10.26 26.91 -33.95
C ARG A 13 -9.22 26.87 -32.82
N HIS A 14 -9.21 27.89 -31.98
CA HIS A 14 -8.54 27.83 -30.71
C HIS A 14 -9.03 26.58 -29.97
N PRO A 15 -8.16 25.70 -29.52
CA PRO A 15 -8.54 24.63 -28.60
C PRO A 15 -8.77 25.26 -27.21
N LEU A 16 -9.99 25.81 -26.99
CA LEU A 16 -10.49 26.07 -25.66
C LEU A 16 -10.82 24.72 -25.01
N GLY A 17 -9.80 24.01 -24.55
CA GLY A 17 -9.96 22.67 -24.00
C GLY A 17 -8.68 22.13 -23.34
N GLN A 18 -7.62 22.92 -23.22
CA GLN A 18 -6.50 22.59 -22.32
C GLN A 18 -6.81 23.08 -20.91
N GLY A 19 -7.92 22.62 -20.38
CA GLY A 19 -8.19 22.65 -18.96
C GLY A 19 -7.35 21.57 -18.29
N TRP A 20 -6.51 22.02 -17.31
CA TRP A 20 -5.72 21.22 -16.39
C TRP A 20 -4.57 20.46 -17.06
N MET A 21 -3.44 21.09 -17.06
CA MET A 21 -2.12 20.52 -17.13
C MET A 21 -1.95 19.54 -15.94
N LEU A 22 -2.65 18.40 -15.99
CA LEU A 22 -2.23 17.21 -15.29
C LEU A 22 -0.90 16.89 -15.97
N MET A 23 0.20 17.20 -15.31
CA MET A 23 1.55 16.83 -15.68
C MET A 23 1.47 15.44 -16.32
N ASP A 24 2.03 15.25 -17.51
CA ASP A 24 2.25 13.94 -18.09
C ASP A 24 3.07 13.13 -17.08
N MET A 25 2.36 12.44 -16.17
CA MET A 25 2.99 11.68 -15.11
C MET A 25 3.55 10.42 -15.74
N HIS A 26 4.82 10.46 -16.07
CA HIS A 26 5.53 9.35 -16.68
C HIS A 26 5.51 8.12 -15.75
N ILE A 27 4.69 7.12 -16.07
CA ILE A 27 4.44 5.92 -15.26
C ILE A 27 5.74 5.21 -14.84
N PRO A 28 6.74 5.00 -15.72
CA PRO A 28 8.01 4.41 -15.31
C PRO A 28 8.73 5.18 -14.20
N THR A 29 8.66 6.52 -14.22
CA THR A 29 9.26 7.35 -13.15
C THR A 29 8.54 7.18 -11.83
N LEU A 30 7.21 7.13 -11.82
CA LEU A 30 6.42 6.87 -10.62
C LEU A 30 6.68 5.46 -10.08
N LEU A 31 6.77 4.47 -10.95
CA LEU A 31 7.08 3.11 -10.58
C LEU A 31 8.49 3.02 -9.96
N ALA A 32 9.48 3.67 -10.57
CA ALA A 32 10.83 3.77 -10.03
C ALA A 32 10.85 4.47 -8.65
N ALA A 33 10.04 5.53 -8.47
CA ALA A 33 9.90 6.20 -7.18
C ALA A 33 9.31 5.28 -6.10
N VAL A 34 8.28 4.50 -6.42
CA VAL A 34 7.70 3.51 -5.49
C VAL A 34 8.73 2.44 -5.11
N LEU A 35 9.50 1.95 -6.08
CA LEU A 35 10.58 0.98 -5.85
C LEU A 35 11.67 1.54 -4.94
N LEU A 36 12.16 2.74 -5.24
CA LEU A 36 13.23 3.37 -4.47
C LEU A 36 12.79 3.65 -3.03
N VAL A 37 11.64 4.31 -2.86
CA VAL A 37 11.09 4.63 -1.54
C VAL A 37 10.80 3.36 -0.76
N GLY A 38 10.18 2.37 -1.39
CA GLY A 38 9.88 1.08 -0.76
C GLY A 38 11.13 0.34 -0.32
N ALA A 39 12.20 0.32 -1.14
CA ALA A 39 13.48 -0.28 -0.78
C ALA A 39 14.12 0.44 0.42
N VAL A 40 14.18 1.77 0.39
CA VAL A 40 14.72 2.57 1.50
C VAL A 40 13.95 2.32 2.80
N LEU A 41 12.62 2.31 2.74
CA LEU A 41 11.78 2.06 3.92
C LEU A 41 11.96 0.62 4.45
N SER A 42 11.98 -0.38 3.56
CA SER A 42 12.20 -1.77 3.95
C SER A 42 13.56 -1.96 4.61
N LEU A 43 14.63 -1.40 4.05
CA LEU A 43 15.98 -1.45 4.61
C LEU A 43 16.06 -0.71 5.94
N SER A 44 15.45 0.48 6.04
CA SER A 44 15.44 1.30 7.26
C SER A 44 14.73 0.57 8.41
N VAL A 45 13.56 -0.02 8.15
CA VAL A 45 12.83 -0.80 9.16
C VAL A 45 13.60 -2.08 9.51
N SER A 46 14.23 -2.75 8.52
CA SER A 46 15.05 -3.95 8.75
C SER A 46 16.26 -3.66 9.64
N ALA A 47 16.90 -2.50 9.47
CA ALA A 47 18.06 -2.09 10.28
C ALA A 47 17.69 -1.85 11.76
N VAL A 48 16.47 -1.40 12.03
CA VAL A 48 15.96 -1.16 13.39
C VAL A 48 15.32 -2.41 13.99
N ALA A 49 14.88 -3.36 13.15
CA ALA A 49 14.21 -4.58 13.58
C ALA A 49 15.17 -5.53 14.29
N HIS A 50 14.94 -5.76 15.59
CA HIS A 50 15.69 -6.73 16.38
C HIS A 50 14.92 -8.06 16.47
N ARG A 51 15.54 -9.16 16.00
CA ARG A 51 14.91 -10.50 16.02
C ARG A 51 14.47 -10.98 17.41
N GLN A 52 15.12 -10.47 18.46
CA GLN A 52 14.80 -10.83 19.85
C GLN A 52 13.58 -10.11 20.41
N GLN A 53 13.20 -8.97 19.84
CA GLN A 53 12.01 -8.23 20.26
C GLN A 53 10.80 -8.73 19.47
N ARG A 54 9.82 -9.32 20.19
CA ARG A 54 8.53 -9.73 19.60
C ARG A 54 7.60 -8.51 19.47
N ASP A 55 8.03 -7.51 18.72
CA ASP A 55 7.30 -6.26 18.48
C ASP A 55 6.64 -6.20 17.09
N GLY A 56 6.82 -7.24 16.27
CA GLY A 56 6.28 -7.33 14.93
C GLY A 56 7.09 -6.61 13.85
N MET A 57 8.18 -5.91 14.20
CA MET A 57 8.99 -5.13 13.25
C MET A 57 9.59 -5.98 12.13
N VAL A 58 10.02 -7.21 12.44
CA VAL A 58 10.59 -8.12 11.44
C VAL A 58 9.55 -8.45 10.36
N PHE A 59 8.31 -8.77 10.78
CA PHE A 59 7.23 -9.03 9.81
C PHE A 59 6.88 -7.80 9.00
N TRP A 60 6.96 -6.62 9.63
CA TRP A 60 6.72 -5.36 8.93
C TRP A 60 7.79 -5.08 7.87
N ALA A 61 9.06 -5.26 8.21
CA ALA A 61 10.18 -5.12 7.28
C ALA A 61 10.08 -6.10 6.10
N VAL A 62 9.76 -7.38 6.38
CA VAL A 62 9.54 -8.41 5.35
C VAL A 62 8.35 -8.03 4.46
N GLY A 63 7.25 -7.56 5.05
CA GLY A 63 6.08 -7.10 4.30
C GLY A 63 6.40 -5.94 3.36
N LEU A 64 7.14 -4.93 3.82
CA LEU A 64 7.62 -3.81 2.99
C LEU A 64 8.51 -4.30 1.83
N GLY A 65 9.42 -5.23 2.12
CA GLY A 65 10.29 -5.84 1.10
C GLY A 65 9.48 -6.58 0.03
N MET A 66 8.57 -7.47 0.44
CA MET A 66 7.71 -8.20 -0.49
C MET A 66 6.83 -7.25 -1.32
N HIS A 67 6.26 -6.22 -0.69
CA HIS A 67 5.47 -5.21 -1.38
C HIS A 67 6.30 -4.48 -2.44
N THR A 68 7.52 -4.06 -2.09
CA THR A 68 8.45 -3.40 -3.02
C THR A 68 8.83 -4.33 -4.17
N VAL A 69 9.22 -5.57 -3.89
CA VAL A 69 9.59 -6.55 -4.91
C VAL A 69 8.42 -6.84 -5.85
N SER A 70 7.16 -6.76 -5.39
CA SER A 70 5.99 -6.91 -6.25
C SER A 70 5.95 -5.91 -7.41
N TYR A 71 6.47 -4.71 -7.22
CA TYR A 71 6.58 -3.69 -8.28
C TYR A 71 7.73 -3.96 -9.25
N VAL A 72 8.80 -4.66 -8.83
CA VAL A 72 9.86 -5.10 -9.75
C VAL A 72 9.28 -6.01 -10.82
N PHE A 73 8.38 -6.93 -10.44
CA PHE A 73 7.73 -7.81 -11.41
C PHE A 73 6.82 -7.02 -12.37
N LEU A 74 6.14 -5.99 -11.89
CA LEU A 74 5.35 -5.11 -12.76
C LEU A 74 6.22 -4.28 -13.72
N PHE A 75 7.45 -3.94 -13.32
CA PHE A 75 8.41 -3.27 -14.19
C PHE A 75 8.97 -4.21 -15.28
N GLN A 76 9.00 -5.51 -15.01
CA GLN A 76 9.56 -6.54 -15.90
C GLN A 76 8.49 -7.28 -16.74
N VAL A 77 7.32 -6.68 -16.94
CA VAL A 77 6.21 -7.31 -17.69
C VAL A 77 6.63 -7.70 -19.11
N GLU A 78 7.39 -6.84 -19.79
CA GLU A 78 7.87 -7.12 -21.15
C GLU A 78 8.82 -8.33 -21.22
N ALA A 79 9.66 -8.52 -20.21
CA ALA A 79 10.63 -9.61 -20.18
C ALA A 79 10.03 -10.94 -19.71
N LEU A 80 9.09 -10.90 -18.77
CA LEU A 80 8.51 -12.08 -18.12
C LEU A 80 7.18 -12.54 -18.74
N GLY A 81 6.52 -11.66 -19.49
CA GLY A 81 5.16 -11.80 -19.96
C GLY A 81 4.13 -11.43 -18.89
N GLU A 82 2.96 -11.00 -19.34
CA GLU A 82 1.91 -10.45 -18.47
C GLU A 82 1.47 -11.42 -17.38
N TRP A 83 1.21 -12.68 -17.75
CA TRP A 83 0.71 -13.68 -16.81
C TRP A 83 1.67 -13.89 -15.64
N ALA A 84 2.96 -14.13 -15.93
CA ALA A 84 3.96 -14.43 -14.90
C ALA A 84 4.25 -13.20 -14.02
N ALA A 85 4.39 -12.03 -14.63
CA ALA A 85 4.67 -10.79 -13.92
C ALA A 85 3.53 -10.40 -12.96
N PHE A 86 2.29 -10.42 -13.44
CA PHE A 86 1.13 -10.09 -12.59
C PHE A 86 0.86 -11.14 -11.54
N MET A 87 1.01 -12.44 -11.86
CA MET A 87 0.87 -13.51 -10.88
C MET A 87 1.86 -13.34 -9.73
N ALA A 88 3.16 -13.14 -10.05
CA ALA A 88 4.19 -12.91 -9.05
C ALA A 88 3.89 -11.66 -8.20
N ALA A 89 3.45 -10.57 -8.84
CA ALA A 89 3.09 -9.35 -8.14
C ALA A 89 1.89 -9.54 -7.19
N VAL A 90 0.86 -10.27 -7.59
CA VAL A 90 -0.33 -10.58 -6.78
C VAL A 90 0.06 -11.43 -5.57
N VAL A 91 0.84 -12.50 -5.76
CA VAL A 91 1.30 -13.36 -4.67
C VAL A 91 2.13 -12.59 -3.66
N LEU A 92 3.15 -11.86 -4.11
CA LEU A 92 4.03 -11.09 -3.24
C LEU A 92 3.26 -10.00 -2.46
N ARG A 93 2.33 -9.33 -3.11
CA ARG A 93 1.51 -8.29 -2.48
C ARG A 93 0.57 -8.88 -1.44
N SER A 94 -0.05 -10.02 -1.73
CA SER A 94 -0.88 -10.73 -0.75
C SER A 94 -0.06 -11.22 0.46
N CYS A 95 1.15 -11.75 0.22
CA CYS A 95 2.09 -12.09 1.28
C CYS A 95 2.50 -10.87 2.11
N ALA A 96 2.72 -9.71 1.48
CA ALA A 96 3.05 -8.48 2.18
C ALA A 96 1.92 -8.05 3.14
N TRP A 97 0.67 -8.07 2.69
CA TRP A 97 -0.49 -7.78 3.53
C TRP A 97 -0.65 -8.79 4.68
N ALA A 98 -0.38 -10.06 4.44
CA ALA A 98 -0.37 -11.08 5.49
C ALA A 98 0.74 -10.83 6.51
N ALA A 99 1.94 -10.45 6.07
CA ALA A 99 3.06 -10.09 6.94
C ALA A 99 2.74 -8.85 7.79
N PHE A 100 2.11 -7.80 7.22
CA PHE A 100 1.65 -6.64 7.99
C PHE A 100 0.64 -7.03 9.07
N SER A 101 -0.32 -7.88 8.75
CA SER A 101 -1.32 -8.39 9.71
C SER A 101 -0.67 -9.24 10.82
N GLU A 102 0.33 -10.06 10.48
CA GLU A 102 1.11 -10.84 11.46
C GLU A 102 1.93 -9.91 12.35
N GLY A 103 2.57 -8.87 11.78
CA GLY A 103 3.28 -7.84 12.52
C GLY A 103 2.38 -7.14 13.55
N LEU A 104 1.17 -6.73 13.15
CA LEU A 104 0.18 -6.13 14.06
C LEU A 104 -0.30 -7.13 15.13
N SER A 105 -0.54 -8.38 14.76
CA SER A 105 -0.91 -9.46 15.70
C SER A 105 0.14 -9.62 16.79
N GLN A 106 1.42 -9.63 16.43
CA GLN A 106 2.54 -9.71 17.39
C GLN A 106 2.67 -8.41 18.21
N PHE A 107 2.57 -7.25 17.57
CA PHE A 107 2.64 -5.96 18.26
C PHE A 107 1.56 -5.87 19.34
N TYR A 108 0.32 -6.20 19.02
CA TYR A 108 -0.79 -6.16 19.99
C TYR A 108 -0.86 -7.39 20.92
N ARG A 109 0.02 -8.40 20.72
CA ARG A 109 0.01 -9.68 21.44
C ARG A 109 -1.36 -10.37 21.37
N ARG A 110 -2.06 -10.23 20.24
CA ARG A 110 -3.36 -10.86 19.99
C ARG A 110 -3.20 -12.08 19.09
N ARG A 111 -3.89 -13.16 19.45
CA ARG A 111 -3.94 -14.37 18.62
C ARG A 111 -5.03 -14.19 17.56
N VAL A 112 -4.64 -14.13 16.31
CA VAL A 112 -5.55 -14.14 15.16
C VAL A 112 -5.46 -15.51 14.51
N PRO A 113 -6.59 -16.12 14.12
CA PRO A 113 -6.57 -17.38 13.37
C PRO A 113 -5.71 -17.24 12.11
N ARG A 114 -4.73 -18.11 11.96
CA ARG A 114 -3.79 -18.06 10.83
C ARG A 114 -4.50 -18.14 9.47
N LEU A 115 -5.64 -18.81 9.42
CA LEU A 115 -6.45 -18.91 8.21
C LEU A 115 -6.95 -17.53 7.74
N LEU A 116 -7.28 -16.61 8.66
CA LEU A 116 -7.70 -15.25 8.30
C LEU A 116 -6.54 -14.41 7.75
N ILE A 117 -5.31 -14.66 8.23
CA ILE A 117 -4.12 -13.93 7.77
C ILE A 117 -3.62 -14.51 6.45
N TRP A 118 -3.49 -15.83 6.35
CA TRP A 118 -2.82 -16.52 5.24
C TRP A 118 -3.78 -17.10 4.20
N GLY A 119 -5.07 -17.26 4.53
CA GLY A 119 -6.09 -17.74 3.57
C GLY A 119 -6.15 -16.90 2.29
N PRO A 120 -6.20 -15.55 2.38
CA PRO A 120 -6.18 -14.69 1.21
C PRO A 120 -4.94 -14.87 0.32
N VAL A 121 -3.79 -15.26 0.89
CA VAL A 121 -2.56 -15.53 0.13
C VAL A 121 -2.72 -16.73 -0.79
N ALA A 122 -3.49 -17.73 -0.39
CA ALA A 122 -3.80 -18.88 -1.23
C ALA A 122 -4.92 -18.58 -2.25
N ILE A 123 -5.89 -17.74 -1.85
CA ILE A 123 -7.06 -17.42 -2.70
C ILE A 123 -6.65 -16.46 -3.85
N ALA A 124 -5.76 -15.49 -3.59
CA ALA A 124 -5.41 -14.46 -4.56
C ALA A 124 -4.83 -15.02 -5.88
N PRO A 125 -3.83 -15.94 -5.88
CA PRO A 125 -3.30 -16.51 -7.12
C PRO A 125 -4.33 -17.38 -7.85
N VAL A 126 -5.19 -18.09 -7.12
CA VAL A 126 -6.26 -18.90 -7.73
C VAL A 126 -7.28 -18.00 -8.42
N ALA A 127 -7.75 -16.96 -7.74
CA ALA A 127 -8.68 -15.99 -8.33
C ALA A 127 -8.05 -15.29 -9.54
N PHE A 128 -6.76 -14.92 -9.46
CA PHE A 128 -6.04 -14.33 -10.58
C PHE A 128 -5.95 -15.29 -11.78
N ALA A 129 -5.60 -16.56 -11.55
CA ALA A 129 -5.46 -17.55 -12.62
C ALA A 129 -6.80 -17.84 -13.32
N LEU A 130 -7.87 -17.99 -12.54
CA LEU A 130 -9.22 -18.28 -13.08
C LEU A 130 -9.80 -17.10 -13.87
N LEU A 131 -9.45 -15.86 -13.49
CA LEU A 131 -10.01 -14.65 -14.10
C LEU A 131 -9.00 -13.93 -14.99
N PHE A 132 -7.91 -14.58 -15.40
CA PHE A 132 -6.84 -13.92 -16.14
C PHE A 132 -7.33 -13.23 -17.41
N GLU A 133 -8.15 -13.90 -18.21
CA GLU A 133 -8.70 -13.40 -19.47
C GLU A 133 -9.81 -12.34 -19.28
N GLN A 134 -10.37 -12.24 -18.06
CA GLN A 134 -11.48 -11.35 -17.74
C GLN A 134 -10.99 -10.16 -16.93
N LEU A 135 -10.60 -9.08 -17.59
CA LEU A 135 -9.90 -7.96 -16.96
C LEU A 135 -10.67 -7.32 -15.80
N ALA A 136 -11.95 -6.93 -16.01
CA ALA A 136 -12.77 -6.30 -14.96
C ALA A 136 -13.02 -7.23 -13.75
N PRO A 137 -13.51 -8.49 -13.91
CA PRO A 137 -13.65 -9.42 -12.80
C PRO A 137 -12.34 -9.70 -12.05
N ARG A 138 -11.21 -9.79 -12.76
CA ARG A 138 -9.88 -9.96 -12.18
C ARG A 138 -9.49 -8.79 -11.28
N ILE A 139 -9.64 -7.54 -11.76
CA ILE A 139 -9.34 -6.33 -10.99
C ILE A 139 -10.23 -6.26 -9.74
N ILE A 140 -11.53 -6.50 -9.88
CA ILE A 140 -12.49 -6.47 -8.78
C ILE A 140 -12.14 -7.53 -7.73
N SER A 141 -11.94 -8.78 -8.14
CA SER A 141 -11.64 -9.89 -7.21
C SER A 141 -10.35 -9.67 -6.43
N ILE A 142 -9.27 -9.25 -7.09
CA ILE A 142 -7.99 -8.96 -6.43
C ILE A 142 -8.10 -7.76 -5.50
N SER A 143 -8.85 -6.73 -5.89
CA SER A 143 -9.09 -5.56 -5.02
C SER A 143 -9.90 -5.93 -3.78
N LEU A 144 -10.90 -6.82 -3.90
CA LEU A 144 -11.67 -7.32 -2.77
C LEU A 144 -10.81 -8.15 -1.81
N ILE A 145 -9.93 -9.01 -2.33
CA ILE A 145 -9.01 -9.81 -1.49
C ILE A 145 -8.06 -8.91 -0.71
N PHE A 146 -7.41 -7.94 -1.38
CA PHE A 146 -6.53 -6.98 -0.70
C PHE A 146 -7.30 -6.07 0.25
N GLY A 147 -8.53 -5.70 -0.10
CA GLY A 147 -9.43 -4.97 0.77
C GLY A 147 -9.76 -5.73 2.06
N ALA A 148 -10.05 -7.04 1.95
CA ALA A 148 -10.29 -7.89 3.11
C ALA A 148 -9.05 -7.99 4.02
N GLN A 149 -7.84 -8.11 3.45
CA GLN A 149 -6.59 -8.10 4.23
C GLN A 149 -6.35 -6.74 4.92
N SER A 150 -6.63 -5.63 4.23
CA SER A 150 -6.53 -4.28 4.81
C SER A 150 -7.55 -4.06 5.92
N LEU A 151 -8.78 -4.56 5.74
CA LEU A 151 -9.83 -4.51 6.77
C LEU A 151 -9.46 -5.33 8.01
N LEU A 152 -8.84 -6.50 7.84
CA LEU A 152 -8.32 -7.30 8.96
C LEU A 152 -7.30 -6.50 9.78
N ALA A 153 -6.34 -5.86 9.10
CA ALA A 153 -5.33 -5.02 9.75
C ALA A 153 -5.98 -3.85 10.49
N LEU A 154 -6.92 -3.15 9.85
CA LEU A 154 -7.66 -2.04 10.44
C LEU A 154 -8.51 -2.48 11.64
N TRP A 155 -9.15 -3.64 11.56
CA TRP A 155 -9.93 -4.21 12.65
C TRP A 155 -9.06 -4.51 13.88
N LEU A 156 -7.86 -5.10 13.68
CA LEU A 156 -6.90 -5.34 14.76
C LEU A 156 -6.52 -4.04 15.49
N MET A 157 -6.24 -3.01 14.71
CA MET A 157 -5.90 -1.69 15.25
C MET A 157 -7.08 -1.05 15.97
N TRP A 158 -8.27 -1.12 15.39
CA TRP A 158 -9.48 -0.55 15.97
C TRP A 158 -9.80 -1.13 17.34
N GLN A 159 -9.63 -2.44 17.50
CA GLN A 159 -9.83 -3.10 18.80
C GLN A 159 -8.81 -2.65 19.86
N ALA A 160 -7.58 -2.32 19.45
CA ALA A 160 -6.50 -1.95 20.36
C ALA A 160 -6.32 -0.42 20.52
N ARG A 161 -7.11 0.40 19.82
CA ARG A 161 -6.89 1.85 19.72
C ARG A 161 -6.88 2.61 21.06
N ARG A 162 -7.64 2.12 22.05
CA ARG A 162 -7.74 2.75 23.37
C ARG A 162 -6.59 2.39 24.30
N THR A 163 -5.90 1.29 24.05
CA THR A 163 -4.80 0.77 24.88
C THR A 163 -3.43 1.04 24.27
N THR A 164 -3.38 1.56 23.04
CA THR A 164 -2.12 1.85 22.35
C THR A 164 -1.70 3.28 22.65
N PRO A 165 -0.52 3.50 23.27
CA PRO A 165 -0.02 4.85 23.55
C PRO A 165 0.41 5.54 22.24
N GLY A 166 0.34 6.88 22.26
CA GLY A 166 0.89 7.72 21.19
C GLY A 166 -0.01 7.93 19.98
N ARG A 167 0.51 8.68 19.01
CA ARG A 167 -0.21 9.12 17.81
C ARG A 167 0.14 8.30 16.56
N GLY A 168 1.17 7.46 16.60
CA GLY A 168 1.63 6.65 15.46
C GLY A 168 0.52 5.78 14.86
N GLN A 169 -0.39 5.26 15.72
CA GLN A 169 -1.53 4.46 15.27
C GLN A 169 -2.45 5.17 14.28
N TYR A 170 -2.63 6.48 14.41
CA TYR A 170 -3.52 7.25 13.52
C TYR A 170 -2.93 7.37 12.12
N PHE A 171 -1.60 7.54 11.99
CA PHE A 171 -0.93 7.53 10.68
C PHE A 171 -1.13 6.19 9.97
N LEU A 172 -0.93 5.09 10.70
CA LEU A 172 -1.10 3.75 10.16
C LEU A 172 -2.56 3.49 9.75
N MET A 173 -3.52 3.87 10.59
CA MET A 173 -4.95 3.74 10.28
C MET A 173 -5.34 4.59 9.07
N THR A 174 -4.83 5.81 8.95
CA THR A 174 -5.04 6.66 7.77
C THR A 174 -4.50 5.99 6.51
N GLY A 175 -3.29 5.40 6.57
CA GLY A 175 -2.73 4.65 5.46
C GLY A 175 -3.61 3.47 5.03
N LEU A 176 -4.12 2.69 5.99
CA LEU A 176 -5.04 1.57 5.71
C LEU A 176 -6.37 2.04 5.10
N VAL A 177 -6.94 3.13 5.62
CA VAL A 177 -8.18 3.71 5.07
C VAL A 177 -7.94 4.24 3.66
N THR A 178 -6.82 4.92 3.41
CA THR A 178 -6.43 5.39 2.06
C THR A 178 -6.31 4.21 1.09
N ALA A 179 -5.67 3.11 1.52
CA ALA A 179 -5.57 1.90 0.71
C ALA A 179 -6.95 1.31 0.38
N LEU A 180 -7.85 1.23 1.37
CA LEU A 180 -9.22 0.74 1.17
C LEU A 180 -10.01 1.62 0.21
N VAL A 181 -9.96 2.94 0.37
CA VAL A 181 -10.62 3.89 -0.53
C VAL A 181 -10.12 3.69 -1.96
N PHE A 182 -8.81 3.59 -2.14
CA PHE A 182 -8.22 3.35 -3.47
C PHE A 182 -8.69 2.02 -4.07
N LEU A 183 -8.72 0.93 -3.30
CA LEU A 183 -9.18 -0.38 -3.78
C LEU A 183 -10.68 -0.37 -4.15
N VAL A 184 -11.50 0.36 -3.41
CA VAL A 184 -12.92 0.57 -3.74
C VAL A 184 -13.06 1.36 -5.05
N LEU A 185 -12.36 2.49 -5.17
CA LEU A 185 -12.39 3.30 -6.39
C LEU A 185 -11.91 2.51 -7.61
N ARG A 186 -10.86 1.70 -7.45
CA ARG A 186 -10.36 0.81 -8.49
C ARG A 186 -11.40 -0.25 -8.91
N SER A 187 -12.09 -0.84 -7.95
CA SER A 187 -13.16 -1.82 -8.24
C SER A 187 -14.34 -1.15 -8.94
N MET A 188 -14.73 0.05 -8.51
CA MET A 188 -15.80 0.82 -9.15
C MET A 188 -15.45 1.21 -10.59
N GLY A 189 -14.22 1.67 -10.83
CA GLY A 189 -13.74 1.97 -12.17
C GLY A 189 -13.78 0.76 -13.09
N ALA A 190 -13.30 -0.41 -12.61
CA ALA A 190 -13.39 -1.65 -13.38
C ALA A 190 -14.83 -2.07 -13.66
N PHE A 191 -15.75 -1.86 -12.72
CA PHE A 191 -17.19 -2.11 -12.91
C PHE A 191 -17.81 -1.16 -13.93
N MET A 192 -17.32 0.08 -14.04
CA MET A 192 -17.80 1.10 -14.98
C MET A 192 -17.17 0.99 -16.39
N GLY A 193 -16.30 0.01 -16.63
CA GLY A 193 -15.69 -0.22 -17.93
C GLY A 193 -14.44 0.64 -18.22
N THR A 194 -13.76 1.14 -17.18
CA THR A 194 -12.48 1.88 -17.31
C THR A 194 -11.26 1.01 -16.99
N GLU A 195 -11.43 -0.31 -17.04
CA GLU A 195 -10.37 -1.28 -16.70
C GLU A 195 -9.15 -1.21 -17.62
N ALA A 196 -9.35 -0.84 -18.89
CA ALA A 196 -8.25 -0.68 -19.85
C ALA A 196 -7.26 0.41 -19.43
N ASP A 197 -7.76 1.49 -18.79
CA ASP A 197 -6.93 2.60 -18.30
C ASP A 197 -6.11 2.21 -17.04
N MET A 198 -6.40 1.05 -16.47
CA MET A 198 -5.74 0.53 -15.26
C MET A 198 -4.58 -0.41 -15.58
N LEU A 199 -4.33 -0.73 -16.85
CA LEU A 199 -3.22 -1.57 -17.28
C LEU A 199 -1.90 -0.81 -17.23
N PRO A 200 -0.82 -1.41 -16.69
CA PRO A 200 0.48 -0.75 -16.56
C PRO A 200 1.15 -0.39 -17.89
N MET A 201 0.73 -1.03 -18.98
CA MET A 201 1.38 -0.95 -20.30
C MET A 201 0.93 0.24 -21.14
N ASN A 202 -0.22 0.84 -20.84
CA ASN A 202 -0.71 2.01 -21.59
C ASN A 202 -0.10 3.26 -20.96
N GLY A 203 1.05 3.73 -21.47
CA GLY A 203 1.92 4.77 -20.92
C GLY A 203 1.30 6.14 -20.58
N GLU A 204 -0.01 6.32 -20.72
CA GLU A 204 -0.72 7.59 -20.53
C GLU A 204 -1.92 7.46 -19.56
N GLY A 205 -2.06 6.35 -18.85
CA GLY A 205 -3.20 6.11 -17.98
C GLY A 205 -3.18 6.97 -16.70
N ALA A 206 -3.93 8.07 -16.66
CA ALA A 206 -4.09 8.90 -15.46
C ALA A 206 -4.54 8.07 -14.24
N VAL A 207 -5.36 7.05 -14.43
CA VAL A 207 -5.82 6.15 -13.36
C VAL A 207 -4.67 5.34 -12.79
N GLN A 208 -3.76 4.85 -13.64
CA GLN A 208 -2.56 4.12 -13.18
C GLN A 208 -1.59 5.02 -12.44
N ALA A 209 -1.37 6.26 -12.93
CA ALA A 209 -0.53 7.24 -12.26
C ALA A 209 -1.06 7.58 -10.86
N VAL A 210 -2.38 7.83 -10.72
CA VAL A 210 -3.04 8.05 -9.42
C VAL A 210 -2.86 6.82 -8.51
N GLY A 211 -2.95 5.61 -9.07
CA GLY A 211 -2.72 4.37 -8.34
C GLY A 211 -1.31 4.24 -7.76
N LEU A 212 -0.29 4.62 -8.52
CA LEU A 212 1.11 4.61 -8.07
C LEU A 212 1.37 5.67 -7.00
N VAL A 213 0.80 6.88 -7.17
CA VAL A 213 0.88 7.93 -6.15
C VAL A 213 0.16 7.52 -4.87
N ALA A 214 -1.04 6.93 -4.97
CA ALA A 214 -1.75 6.40 -3.82
C ALA A 214 -0.94 5.31 -3.12
N ALA A 215 -0.32 4.39 -3.87
CA ALA A 215 0.55 3.35 -3.32
C ALA A 215 1.76 3.94 -2.57
N LEU A 216 2.38 4.99 -3.11
CA LEU A 216 3.49 5.69 -2.46
C LEU A 216 3.05 6.32 -1.13
N VAL A 217 1.93 7.03 -1.13
CA VAL A 217 1.36 7.66 0.08
C VAL A 217 1.02 6.60 1.13
N VAL A 218 0.36 5.51 0.72
CA VAL A 218 0.03 4.39 1.61
C VAL A 218 1.29 3.79 2.21
N LEU A 219 2.32 3.51 1.39
CA LEU A 219 3.58 2.93 1.83
C LEU A 219 4.28 3.81 2.89
N LEU A 220 4.31 5.13 2.66
CA LEU A 220 4.88 6.11 3.61
C LEU A 220 4.07 6.12 4.92
N LEU A 221 2.75 6.23 4.85
CA LEU A 221 1.89 6.27 6.03
C LEU A 221 1.96 5.00 6.86
N LEU A 222 1.97 3.83 6.21
CA LEU A 222 2.10 2.54 6.88
C LEU A 222 3.46 2.42 7.56
N SER A 223 4.55 2.80 6.88
CA SER A 223 5.92 2.67 7.42
C SER A 223 6.16 3.63 8.57
N ILE A 224 5.87 4.93 8.37
CA ILE A 224 6.04 5.96 9.40
C ILE A 224 5.13 5.65 10.60
N GLY A 225 3.87 5.29 10.34
CA GLY A 225 2.90 4.97 11.39
C GLY A 225 3.36 3.82 12.27
N PHE A 226 3.86 2.73 11.68
CA PHE A 226 4.34 1.57 12.45
C PHE A 226 5.61 1.89 13.27
N VAL A 227 6.57 2.60 12.68
CA VAL A 227 7.79 3.02 13.36
C VAL A 227 7.47 3.96 14.54
N LEU A 228 6.59 4.94 14.34
CA LEU A 228 6.15 5.83 15.41
C LEU A 228 5.42 5.06 16.52
N MET A 229 4.55 4.14 16.16
CA MET A 229 3.82 3.30 17.11
C MET A 229 4.76 2.43 17.96
N SER A 230 5.80 1.86 17.33
CA SER A 230 6.83 1.08 18.02
C SER A 230 7.68 1.96 18.95
N LYS A 231 8.04 3.17 18.50
CA LYS A 231 8.74 4.16 19.32
C LYS A 231 7.89 4.60 20.53
N ASP A 232 6.64 4.98 20.30
CA ASP A 232 5.73 5.43 21.36
C ASP A 232 5.58 4.35 22.46
N ARG A 233 5.55 3.08 22.05
CA ARG A 233 5.52 1.95 22.99
C ARG A 233 6.83 1.81 23.78
N ALA A 234 7.98 1.93 23.11
CA ALA A 234 9.28 1.87 23.77
C ALA A 234 9.45 3.01 24.78
N ASP A 235 9.06 4.24 24.39
CA ASP A 235 9.11 5.40 25.25
C ASP A 235 8.19 5.25 26.49
N SER A 236 7.00 4.66 26.33
CA SER A 236 6.08 4.41 27.45
C SER A 236 6.63 3.37 28.42
N LEU A 237 7.27 2.32 27.92
CA LEU A 237 7.95 1.31 28.76
C LEU A 237 9.15 1.93 29.49
N ASN A 238 9.98 2.71 28.83
CA ASN A 238 11.11 3.38 29.42
C ASN A 238 10.68 4.35 30.54
N ARG A 239 9.59 5.09 30.34
CA ARG A 239 9.01 5.95 31.38
C ARG A 239 8.54 5.15 32.58
N MET A 240 7.85 4.04 32.38
CA MET A 240 7.42 3.17 33.49
C MET A 240 8.62 2.64 34.29
N LEU A 241 9.68 2.19 33.60
CA LEU A 241 10.91 1.71 34.25
C LEU A 241 11.66 2.83 34.98
N ALA A 242 11.63 4.07 34.47
CA ALA A 242 12.27 5.20 35.13
C ALA A 242 11.51 5.71 36.36
N THR A 243 10.19 5.48 36.43
CA THR A 243 9.34 5.90 37.56
C THR A 243 9.26 4.89 38.69
N GLN A 244 9.66 3.64 38.47
CA GLN A 244 9.67 2.59 39.49
C GLN A 244 11.10 2.23 39.90
N ASP A 245 11.32 2.06 41.19
CA ASP A 245 12.56 1.51 41.72
C ASP A 245 12.66 0.03 41.40
N SER A 246 13.77 -0.41 40.79
CA SER A 246 13.96 -1.77 40.30
C SER A 246 14.05 -2.82 41.39
N LEU A 247 14.34 -2.44 42.66
CA LEU A 247 14.49 -3.33 43.79
C LEU A 247 13.20 -3.44 44.61
N THR A 248 12.50 -2.34 44.79
CA THR A 248 11.35 -2.28 45.69
C THR A 248 10.00 -2.23 44.98
N GLY A 249 9.98 -1.96 43.67
CA GLY A 249 8.76 -1.76 42.88
C GLY A 249 7.97 -0.49 43.26
N LEU A 250 8.48 0.32 44.17
CA LEU A 250 7.87 1.57 44.63
C LEU A 250 8.21 2.74 43.68
N ALA A 251 7.45 3.81 43.77
CA ALA A 251 7.72 5.03 43.02
C ALA A 251 9.14 5.57 43.33
N ASN A 252 9.91 5.86 42.28
CA ASN A 252 11.27 6.35 42.41
C ASN A 252 11.23 7.78 43.00
N ARG A 253 12.00 8.04 44.10
CA ARG A 253 12.08 9.31 44.84
C ARG A 253 12.42 10.52 43.95
N ARG A 254 12.94 10.32 42.74
CA ARG A 254 13.23 11.40 41.78
C ARG A 254 11.98 11.97 41.08
N HIS A 255 10.83 11.39 41.28
CA HIS A 255 9.55 11.81 40.68
C HIS A 255 8.49 12.24 41.69
N LEU A 256 8.85 12.32 42.98
CA LEU A 256 8.10 13.01 44.02
C LEU A 256 8.59 14.46 44.13
#